data_497afe0d3e2f7f83e675802447289eb3
#
_entry.id   497afe0d3e2f7f83e675802447289eb3
#
_cell.length_a   1.000
_cell.length_b   1.000
_cell.length_c   1.000
_cell.angle_alpha   90.00
_cell.angle_beta   90.00
_cell.angle_gamma   90.00
#
_symmetry.space_group_name_H-M   'P 1'
#
loop_
_entity.id
_entity.type
_entity.pdbx_description
1 polymer ?
#
loop_
_entity_poly.entity_id
_entity_poly.type
_entity_poly.pdbx_seq_one_letter_code
_entity_poly.pdbx_strand_id
1 'polypeptide(L)'
;MGGDGHLIGLSDRGGSVLPDSYPSGSITASHIGYDDLVTSIHPGDTLRMTQSAYSLPEVSVTALDPKAAYTEMEALVRIYQYIDEIPTYYTEAVVAFFLPRRGDKLKYSIRSLRAYSDEEFIKQAKTESGSVSMGKNGLSNFLLNTPLPLGKGYTITDNGEVRRNGTPVGEIRKTEDGSYQVSIDWLGENKGRPRTLFGRTNTITIKRLIQTLPSYVPGEELSARDFLSMRALTGLTTKYKDGPEKELVNISDIYVLSLRSLSKSEVKALKPSGDFGNVEHSVSPKSDVWSRMPSNLPPIPEVISASLGKSLRMMD
;
A
#
# COMPACT_ATOMS: atom_id res chain seq x y z
N MET A 1 -15.00 3.34 -6.21
CA MET A 1 -15.58 1.98 -6.17
C MET A 1 -17.08 2.08 -6.44
N GLY A 2 -17.68 1.14 -7.17
CA GLY A 2 -19.12 1.08 -7.39
C GLY A 2 -19.89 0.71 -6.14
N GLY A 3 -21.19 1.00 -6.09
CA GLY A 3 -22.07 0.65 -4.97
C GLY A 3 -22.23 -0.86 -4.73
N ASP A 4 -21.83 -1.67 -5.70
CA ASP A 4 -21.73 -3.14 -5.64
C ASP A 4 -20.35 -3.64 -5.14
N GLY A 5 -19.44 -2.72 -4.85
CA GLY A 5 -18.14 -3.03 -4.29
C GLY A 5 -17.01 -3.22 -5.28
N HIS A 6 -17.29 -3.07 -6.57
CA HIS A 6 -16.27 -3.19 -7.59
C HIS A 6 -15.36 -1.95 -7.63
N LEU A 7 -14.08 -2.15 -7.92
CA LEU A 7 -13.13 -1.08 -8.18
C LEU A 7 -13.34 -0.55 -9.60
N ILE A 8 -13.92 0.64 -9.76
CA ILE A 8 -14.24 1.24 -11.06
C ILE A 8 -12.99 1.78 -11.76
N GLY A 9 -12.01 2.24 -11.01
CA GLY A 9 -10.78 2.80 -11.55
C GLY A 9 -9.94 3.48 -10.50
N LEU A 10 -8.73 3.86 -10.90
CA LEU A 10 -7.77 4.60 -10.10
C LEU A 10 -7.41 5.89 -10.83
N SER A 11 -7.37 7.01 -10.12
CA SER A 11 -6.95 8.27 -10.73
C SER A 11 -5.51 8.21 -11.22
N ASP A 12 -5.22 8.87 -12.33
CA ASP A 12 -3.87 9.14 -12.80
C ASP A 12 -3.14 10.17 -11.90
N ARG A 13 -1.94 10.59 -12.29
CA ARG A 13 -1.15 11.61 -11.57
C ARG A 13 -1.85 12.98 -11.54
N GLY A 14 -2.66 13.29 -12.54
CA GLY A 14 -3.44 14.52 -12.63
C GLY A 14 -4.72 14.49 -11.81
N GLY A 15 -5.03 13.36 -11.17
CA GLY A 15 -6.28 13.14 -10.43
C GLY A 15 -7.45 12.74 -11.33
N SER A 16 -7.21 12.47 -12.62
CA SER A 16 -8.25 12.05 -13.56
C SER A 16 -8.49 10.55 -13.50
N VAL A 17 -9.77 10.15 -13.58
CA VAL A 17 -10.20 8.75 -13.70
C VAL A 17 -11.02 8.65 -14.99
N LEU A 18 -10.65 7.70 -15.84
CA LEU A 18 -11.42 7.32 -17.02
C LEU A 18 -11.92 5.89 -16.81
N PRO A 19 -13.12 5.70 -16.25
CA PRO A 19 -13.68 4.37 -16.11
C PRO A 19 -14.10 3.82 -17.48
N ASP A 20 -13.97 2.51 -17.68
CA ASP A 20 -14.40 1.83 -18.90
C ASP A 20 -15.92 2.00 -19.14
N SER A 21 -16.68 2.12 -18.04
CA SER A 21 -18.10 2.44 -18.05
C SER A 21 -18.46 3.29 -16.82
N TYR A 22 -19.40 4.23 -17.01
CA TYR A 22 -19.94 5.01 -15.90
C TYR A 22 -21.06 4.20 -15.22
N PRO A 23 -20.94 3.92 -13.91
CA PRO A 23 -21.98 3.18 -13.19
C PRO A 23 -23.26 4.01 -13.10
N SER A 24 -24.41 3.34 -13.16
CA SER A 24 -25.73 3.97 -13.01
C SER A 24 -26.10 4.31 -11.56
N GLY A 25 -25.22 4.00 -10.60
CA GLY A 25 -25.42 4.18 -9.17
C GLY A 25 -24.39 5.10 -8.52
N SER A 26 -24.38 5.09 -7.19
CA SER A 26 -23.38 5.80 -6.42
C SER A 26 -22.03 5.10 -6.49
N ILE A 27 -20.96 5.89 -6.45
CA ILE A 27 -19.59 5.42 -6.30
C ILE A 27 -19.02 5.90 -4.97
N THR A 28 -18.01 5.21 -4.47
CA THR A 28 -17.16 5.68 -3.38
C THR A 28 -15.79 6.04 -3.93
N ALA A 29 -15.41 7.32 -3.82
CA ALA A 29 -14.04 7.76 -4.05
C ALA A 29 -13.29 7.73 -2.72
N SER A 30 -12.11 7.08 -2.68
CA SER A 30 -11.28 6.96 -1.49
C SER A 30 -9.85 7.38 -1.78
N HIS A 31 -9.28 8.18 -0.91
CA HIS A 31 -7.88 8.59 -0.98
C HIS A 31 -7.31 8.69 0.45
N ILE A 32 -6.02 8.32 0.64
CA ILE A 32 -5.38 8.44 1.95
C ILE A 32 -5.34 9.92 2.38
N GLY A 33 -5.78 10.21 3.61
CA GLY A 33 -5.85 11.57 4.14
C GLY A 33 -7.11 12.36 3.76
N TYR A 34 -8.09 11.71 3.11
CA TYR A 34 -9.38 12.31 2.76
C TYR A 34 -10.52 11.41 3.22
N ASP A 35 -11.66 12.02 3.55
CA ASP A 35 -12.89 11.29 3.82
C ASP A 35 -13.39 10.59 2.55
N ASP A 36 -13.92 9.40 2.69
CA ASP A 36 -14.55 8.70 1.58
C ASP A 36 -15.75 9.53 1.07
N LEU A 37 -15.75 9.81 -0.24
CA LEU A 37 -16.82 10.55 -0.89
C LEU A 37 -17.75 9.58 -1.61
N VAL A 38 -18.99 9.48 -1.15
CA VAL A 38 -20.05 8.70 -1.82
C VAL A 38 -20.87 9.64 -2.68
N THR A 39 -20.89 9.45 -3.98
CA THR A 39 -21.59 10.31 -4.95
C THR A 39 -21.93 9.56 -6.23
N SER A 40 -22.82 10.12 -7.05
CA SER A 40 -23.01 9.69 -8.45
C SER A 40 -22.03 10.45 -9.34
N ILE A 41 -21.61 9.85 -10.44
CA ILE A 41 -20.69 10.49 -11.40
C ILE A 41 -21.20 10.45 -12.82
N HIS A 42 -20.86 11.49 -13.58
CA HIS A 42 -21.09 11.58 -15.02
C HIS A 42 -19.80 11.96 -15.73
N PRO A 43 -19.72 11.74 -17.05
CA PRO A 43 -18.57 12.20 -17.82
C PRO A 43 -18.29 13.69 -17.63
N GLY A 44 -17.05 14.04 -17.25
CA GLY A 44 -16.63 15.43 -17.05
C GLY A 44 -16.82 15.98 -15.63
N ASP A 45 -17.39 15.21 -14.70
CA ASP A 45 -17.52 15.62 -13.32
C ASP A 45 -16.16 15.80 -12.62
N THR A 46 -16.09 16.76 -11.71
CA THR A 46 -14.96 16.97 -10.82
C THR A 46 -15.37 16.61 -9.39
N LEU A 47 -14.75 15.59 -8.83
CA LEU A 47 -14.96 15.19 -7.45
C LEU A 47 -14.03 15.99 -6.53
N ARG A 48 -14.59 16.64 -5.52
CA ARG A 48 -13.83 17.34 -4.48
C ARG A 48 -13.98 16.56 -3.19
N MET A 49 -12.88 15.95 -2.75
CA MET A 49 -12.85 15.23 -1.48
C MET A 49 -12.51 16.19 -0.34
N THR A 50 -13.14 16.01 0.80
CA THR A 50 -12.82 16.73 2.02
C THR A 50 -11.61 16.06 2.67
N GLN A 51 -10.64 16.87 3.11
CA GLN A 51 -9.51 16.33 3.86
C GLN A 51 -10.04 15.65 5.12
N SER A 52 -9.61 14.43 5.35
CA SER A 52 -10.06 13.65 6.49
C SER A 52 -9.64 14.33 7.79
N ALA A 53 -10.60 14.50 8.68
CA ALA A 53 -10.33 14.87 10.07
C ALA A 53 -9.66 13.73 10.88
N TYR A 54 -9.47 12.56 10.26
CA TYR A 54 -8.64 11.51 10.86
C TYR A 54 -7.19 12.02 10.91
N SER A 55 -6.86 12.66 12.02
CA SER A 55 -5.45 12.81 12.35
C SER A 55 -4.84 11.41 12.35
N LEU A 56 -3.78 11.21 11.57
CA LEU A 56 -2.99 9.98 11.68
C LEU A 56 -2.72 9.73 13.17
N PRO A 57 -2.70 8.47 13.63
CA PRO A 57 -2.42 8.18 15.02
C PRO A 57 -1.18 8.94 15.46
N GLU A 58 -1.24 9.53 16.64
CA GLU A 58 -0.05 10.15 17.23
C GLU A 58 1.04 9.08 17.31
N VAL A 59 2.09 9.29 16.53
CA VAL A 59 3.21 8.33 16.52
C VAL A 59 3.94 8.47 17.85
N SER A 60 3.92 7.42 18.65
CA SER A 60 4.69 7.37 19.87
C SER A 60 6.19 7.33 19.55
N VAL A 61 6.85 8.47 19.65
CA VAL A 61 8.30 8.57 19.43
C VAL A 61 9.01 8.58 20.77
N THR A 62 9.63 7.47 21.13
CA THR A 62 10.67 7.49 22.16
C THR A 62 11.87 8.20 21.57
N ALA A 63 12.48 9.15 22.30
CA ALA A 63 13.59 9.98 21.82
C ALA A 63 14.57 9.17 20.96
N LEU A 64 14.61 9.47 19.66
CA LEU A 64 15.43 8.72 18.71
C LEU A 64 16.91 9.13 18.91
N ASP A 65 17.75 8.15 19.20
CA ASP A 65 19.20 8.34 19.17
C ASP A 65 19.69 8.33 17.72
N PRO A 66 20.18 9.43 17.18
CA PRO A 66 20.69 9.50 15.80
C PRO A 66 21.91 8.60 15.57
N LYS A 67 22.56 8.10 16.63
CA LYS A 67 23.69 7.17 16.58
C LYS A 67 23.29 5.72 16.70
N ALA A 68 22.03 5.41 17.00
CA ALA A 68 21.53 4.06 17.12
C ALA A 68 21.78 3.23 15.85
N ALA A 69 22.08 1.96 16.01
CA ALA A 69 22.36 1.07 14.88
C ALA A 69 21.11 0.80 14.05
N TYR A 70 19.94 0.76 14.68
CA TYR A 70 18.65 0.53 14.08
C TYR A 70 17.59 1.47 14.65
N THR A 71 16.57 1.74 13.84
CA THR A 71 15.27 2.24 14.31
C THR A 71 14.28 1.12 14.14
N GLU A 72 13.58 0.72 15.19
CA GLU A 72 12.37 -0.07 15.09
C GLU A 72 11.20 0.85 14.76
N MET A 73 10.50 0.53 13.70
CA MET A 73 9.26 1.17 13.30
C MET A 73 8.15 0.12 13.44
N GLU A 74 7.29 0.28 14.43
CA GLU A 74 6.08 -0.53 14.52
C GLU A 74 4.98 0.13 13.70
N ALA A 75 4.32 -0.64 12.86
CA ALA A 75 3.29 -0.14 11.98
C ALA A 75 2.13 -1.11 11.81
N LEU A 76 0.93 -0.57 11.61
CA LEU A 76 -0.20 -1.30 11.05
C LEU A 76 -0.05 -1.33 9.54
N VAL A 77 -0.13 -2.53 8.97
CA VAL A 77 -0.11 -2.78 7.53
C VAL A 77 -1.44 -3.36 7.12
N ARG A 78 -2.09 -2.77 6.12
CA ARG A 78 -3.30 -3.29 5.50
C ARG A 78 -3.06 -3.53 4.02
N ILE A 79 -3.51 -4.66 3.50
CA ILE A 79 -3.38 -5.01 2.10
C ILE A 79 -4.73 -5.43 1.56
N TYR A 80 -5.10 -4.85 0.45
CA TYR A 80 -6.33 -5.15 -0.28
C TYR A 80 -5.94 -5.66 -1.68
N GLN A 81 -6.52 -6.77 -2.09
CA GLN A 81 -6.36 -7.27 -3.46
C GLN A 81 -7.71 -7.36 -4.14
N TYR A 82 -7.74 -6.88 -5.36
CA TYR A 82 -8.86 -7.00 -6.28
C TYR A 82 -8.42 -7.80 -7.51
N ILE A 83 -9.30 -8.67 -7.99
CA ILE A 83 -9.16 -9.36 -9.28
C ILE A 83 -10.41 -9.03 -10.08
N ASP A 84 -10.24 -8.45 -11.27
CA ASP A 84 -11.35 -7.96 -12.09
C ASP A 84 -12.33 -7.14 -11.24
N GLU A 85 -11.80 -6.16 -10.49
CA GLU A 85 -12.53 -5.24 -9.61
C GLU A 85 -13.17 -5.87 -8.35
N ILE A 86 -13.18 -7.20 -8.23
CA ILE A 86 -13.79 -7.91 -7.10
C ILE A 86 -12.77 -8.02 -5.95
N PRO A 87 -13.14 -7.65 -4.71
CA PRO A 87 -12.25 -7.84 -3.56
C PRO A 87 -12.06 -9.33 -3.26
N THR A 88 -10.82 -9.79 -3.34
CA THR A 88 -10.49 -11.22 -3.23
C THR A 88 -9.57 -11.56 -2.06
N TYR A 89 -8.90 -10.56 -1.51
CA TYR A 89 -7.98 -10.76 -0.40
C TYR A 89 -7.87 -9.50 0.44
N TYR A 90 -7.87 -9.68 1.75
CA TYR A 90 -7.60 -8.64 2.72
C TYR A 90 -6.68 -9.17 3.82
N THR A 91 -5.66 -8.39 4.16
CA THR A 91 -4.77 -8.68 5.28
C THR A 91 -4.59 -7.44 6.14
N GLU A 92 -4.53 -7.67 7.44
CA GLU A 92 -4.17 -6.67 8.42
C GLU A 92 -3.10 -7.25 9.35
N ALA A 93 -1.97 -6.56 9.48
CA ALA A 93 -0.83 -7.02 10.27
C ALA A 93 -0.22 -5.89 11.09
N VAL A 94 0.20 -6.19 12.30
CA VAL A 94 1.11 -5.33 13.07
C VAL A 94 2.52 -5.85 12.85
N VAL A 95 3.37 -5.01 12.29
CA VAL A 95 4.73 -5.36 11.86
C VAL A 95 5.74 -4.42 12.49
N ALA A 96 6.77 -4.98 13.10
CA ALA A 96 7.94 -4.22 13.50
C ALA A 96 9.01 -4.32 12.40
N PHE A 97 9.35 -3.18 11.79
CA PHE A 97 10.42 -3.03 10.83
C PHE A 97 11.68 -2.57 11.55
N PHE A 98 12.80 -3.23 11.30
CA PHE A 98 14.11 -2.84 11.83
C PHE A 98 14.91 -2.17 10.73
N LEU A 99 14.85 -0.84 10.72
CA LEU A 99 15.49 0.03 9.73
C LEU A 99 16.95 0.23 10.12
N PRO A 100 17.92 -0.31 9.36
CA PRO A 100 19.33 -0.12 9.68
C PRO A 100 19.75 1.32 9.38
N ARG A 101 20.66 1.86 10.20
CA ARG A 101 21.25 3.16 9.93
C ARG A 101 22.15 3.13 8.70
N ARG A 102 22.94 2.08 8.53
CA ARG A 102 23.88 1.90 7.40
C ARG A 102 24.08 0.41 7.09
N GLY A 103 24.20 0.09 5.81
CA GLY A 103 24.80 -1.13 5.28
C GLY A 103 24.09 -2.47 5.51
N ASP A 104 23.26 -2.59 6.52
CA ASP A 104 22.52 -3.83 6.82
C ASP A 104 21.22 -3.89 6.00
N LYS A 105 20.68 -5.09 5.85
CA LYS A 105 19.37 -5.28 5.21
C LYS A 105 18.23 -4.96 6.19
N LEU A 106 17.14 -4.43 5.65
CA LEU A 106 15.88 -4.30 6.37
C LEU A 106 15.46 -5.67 6.90
N LYS A 107 15.10 -5.73 8.18
CA LYS A 107 14.53 -6.89 8.84
C LYS A 107 13.16 -6.54 9.39
N TYR A 108 12.36 -7.54 9.72
CA TYR A 108 11.02 -7.33 10.28
C TYR A 108 10.61 -8.47 11.20
N SER A 109 9.60 -8.21 12.01
CA SER A 109 8.87 -9.20 12.80
C SER A 109 7.39 -8.93 12.71
N ILE A 110 6.61 -9.94 12.37
CA ILE A 110 5.15 -9.84 12.43
C ILE A 110 4.73 -10.08 13.88
N ARG A 111 4.07 -9.08 14.46
CA ARG A 111 3.56 -9.13 15.84
C ARG A 111 2.20 -9.80 15.90
N SER A 112 1.36 -9.51 14.94
CA SER A 112 0.05 -10.10 14.78
C SER A 112 -0.38 -10.01 13.31
N LEU A 113 -1.15 -10.98 12.86
CA LEU A 113 -1.65 -11.07 11.48
C LEU A 113 -3.05 -11.65 11.49
N ARG A 114 -3.94 -11.07 10.70
CA ARG A 114 -5.20 -11.68 10.31
C ARG A 114 -5.40 -11.47 8.81
N ALA A 115 -5.79 -12.54 8.13
CA ALA A 115 -5.96 -12.55 6.69
C ALA A 115 -7.32 -13.16 6.32
N TYR A 116 -7.89 -12.65 5.24
CA TYR A 116 -9.18 -13.07 4.70
C TYR A 116 -9.05 -13.23 3.20
N SER A 117 -9.65 -14.26 2.64
CA SER A 117 -9.64 -14.53 1.20
C SER A 117 -10.97 -15.06 0.70
N ASP A 118 -11.25 -14.80 -0.57
CA ASP A 118 -12.23 -15.52 -1.36
C ASP A 118 -11.52 -16.64 -2.12
N GLU A 119 -11.35 -17.78 -1.45
CA GLU A 119 -10.59 -18.89 -2.01
C GLU A 119 -11.23 -19.51 -3.25
N GLU A 120 -12.56 -19.53 -3.32
CA GLU A 120 -13.30 -20.07 -4.47
C GLU A 120 -13.04 -19.21 -5.71
N PHE A 121 -13.22 -17.89 -5.58
CA PHE A 121 -12.96 -16.96 -6.66
C PHE A 121 -11.48 -16.99 -7.09
N ILE A 122 -10.55 -16.98 -6.12
CA ILE A 122 -9.11 -17.04 -6.41
C ILE A 122 -8.75 -18.32 -7.16
N LYS A 123 -9.32 -19.47 -6.76
CA LYS A 123 -9.10 -20.76 -7.43
C LYS A 123 -9.60 -20.73 -8.87
N GLN A 124 -10.80 -20.19 -9.11
CA GLN A 124 -11.34 -20.02 -10.45
C GLN A 124 -10.45 -19.11 -11.30
N ALA A 125 -10.12 -17.93 -10.81
CA ALA A 125 -9.27 -16.96 -11.52
C ALA A 125 -7.88 -17.53 -11.86
N LYS A 126 -7.29 -18.33 -10.96
CA LYS A 126 -6.03 -19.04 -11.22
C LYS A 126 -6.16 -20.07 -12.33
N THR A 127 -7.26 -20.81 -12.35
CA THR A 127 -7.52 -21.81 -13.40
C THR A 127 -7.63 -21.13 -14.76
N GLU A 128 -8.36 -20.04 -14.84
CA GLU A 128 -8.60 -19.29 -16.08
C GLU A 128 -7.35 -18.58 -16.59
N SER A 129 -6.57 -17.94 -15.71
CA SER A 129 -5.43 -17.12 -16.09
C SER A 129 -4.08 -17.85 -16.02
N GLY A 130 -4.03 -19.06 -15.48
CA GLY A 130 -2.78 -19.80 -15.20
C GLY A 130 -1.86 -19.07 -14.20
N SER A 131 -2.36 -18.09 -13.45
CA SER A 131 -1.57 -17.34 -12.49
C SER A 131 -1.38 -18.10 -11.17
N VAL A 132 -0.14 -18.16 -10.68
CA VAL A 132 0.22 -18.78 -9.39
C VAL A 132 0.36 -17.77 -8.25
N SER A 133 0.41 -16.48 -8.53
CA SER A 133 0.73 -15.44 -7.52
C SER A 133 -0.49 -14.65 -7.03
N MET A 134 -1.69 -15.15 -7.24
CA MET A 134 -2.90 -14.53 -6.71
C MET A 134 -3.14 -14.99 -5.27
N GLY A 135 -3.36 -14.08 -4.38
CA GLY A 135 -3.99 -14.32 -3.08
C GLY A 135 -3.08 -14.41 -1.86
N LYS A 136 -1.81 -14.82 -1.96
CA LYS A 136 -1.04 -15.11 -0.75
C LYS A 136 0.21 -14.25 -0.49
N ASN A 137 0.66 -13.45 -1.44
CA ASN A 137 1.96 -12.77 -1.40
C ASN A 137 1.88 -11.25 -1.21
N GLY A 138 0.76 -10.73 -0.67
CA GLY A 138 0.54 -9.29 -0.55
C GLY A 138 1.63 -8.57 0.26
N LEU A 139 2.04 -9.11 1.41
CA LEU A 139 3.05 -8.51 2.27
C LEU A 139 4.45 -8.48 1.63
N SER A 140 4.85 -9.52 0.93
CA SER A 140 6.18 -9.61 0.34
C SER A 140 6.38 -8.63 -0.82
N ASN A 141 5.37 -8.44 -1.66
CA ASN A 141 5.45 -7.53 -2.80
C ASN A 141 5.50 -6.05 -2.37
N PHE A 142 4.95 -5.74 -1.22
CA PHE A 142 4.81 -4.40 -0.72
C PHE A 142 6.11 -3.83 -0.14
N LEU A 143 6.79 -4.59 0.70
CA LEU A 143 7.97 -4.15 1.44
C LEU A 143 9.21 -4.01 0.56
N LEU A 144 9.24 -4.70 -0.58
CA LEU A 144 10.31 -4.61 -1.56
C LEU A 144 10.29 -3.30 -2.39
N ASN A 145 9.20 -2.55 -2.33
CA ASN A 145 8.98 -1.35 -3.15
C ASN A 145 8.90 -0.05 -2.35
N THR A 146 9.30 -0.05 -1.07
CA THR A 146 9.33 1.18 -0.27
C THR A 146 10.40 2.13 -0.82
N PRO A 147 10.06 3.28 -1.40
CA PRO A 147 11.05 4.14 -2.07
C PRO A 147 11.78 5.10 -1.15
N LEU A 148 11.44 5.18 0.12
CA LEU A 148 12.23 5.97 1.06
C LEU A 148 13.20 5.07 1.85
N PRO A 149 14.47 5.48 1.90
CA PRO A 149 15.06 6.65 1.21
C PRO A 149 14.97 6.50 -0.30
N LEU A 150 14.75 7.61 -1.00
CA LEU A 150 14.76 7.61 -2.46
C LEU A 150 16.11 7.06 -2.91
N GLY A 151 16.07 5.93 -3.61
CA GLY A 151 17.27 5.19 -3.98
C GLY A 151 18.14 5.91 -5.00
N LYS A 152 19.26 5.30 -5.35
CA LYS A 152 20.16 5.82 -6.37
C LYS A 152 19.43 6.18 -7.67
N GLY A 153 19.69 7.37 -8.19
CA GLY A 153 19.10 7.91 -9.41
C GLY A 153 17.87 8.78 -9.21
N TYR A 154 17.38 8.94 -7.97
CA TYR A 154 16.35 9.93 -7.65
C TYR A 154 16.98 11.28 -7.29
N THR A 155 16.31 12.34 -7.69
CA THR A 155 16.63 13.73 -7.31
C THR A 155 15.31 14.46 -7.03
N ILE A 156 15.35 15.41 -6.11
CA ILE A 156 14.24 16.32 -5.82
C ILE A 156 14.70 17.71 -6.21
N THR A 157 13.88 18.39 -6.99
CA THR A 157 14.17 19.78 -7.40
C THR A 157 13.65 20.76 -6.34
N ASP A 158 14.10 22.03 -6.40
CA ASP A 158 13.71 23.06 -5.44
C ASP A 158 12.19 23.33 -5.42
N ASN A 159 11.49 23.07 -6.53
CA ASN A 159 10.03 23.17 -6.62
C ASN A 159 9.30 21.88 -6.20
N GLY A 160 10.01 20.91 -5.62
CA GLY A 160 9.42 19.68 -5.10
C GLY A 160 9.17 18.59 -6.15
N GLU A 161 9.60 18.75 -7.40
CA GLU A 161 9.46 17.69 -8.40
C GLU A 161 10.43 16.55 -8.11
N VAL A 162 9.91 15.32 -8.06
CA VAL A 162 10.71 14.08 -7.90
C VAL A 162 11.04 13.53 -9.28
N ARG A 163 12.35 13.39 -9.57
CA ARG A 163 12.86 12.84 -10.83
C ARG A 163 13.58 11.52 -10.59
N ARG A 164 13.46 10.60 -11.53
CA ARG A 164 14.23 9.36 -11.59
C ARG A 164 15.04 9.32 -12.89
N ASN A 165 16.37 9.32 -12.77
CA ASN A 165 17.29 9.41 -13.92
C ASN A 165 16.93 10.57 -14.86
N GLY A 166 16.60 11.73 -14.28
CA GLY A 166 16.22 12.94 -15.02
C GLY A 166 14.77 13.00 -15.48
N THR A 167 14.01 11.89 -15.44
CA THR A 167 12.60 11.86 -15.83
C THR A 167 11.70 12.20 -14.63
N PRO A 168 10.74 13.14 -14.75
CA PRO A 168 9.76 13.41 -13.71
C PRO A 168 8.92 12.17 -13.42
N VAL A 169 8.84 11.77 -12.14
CA VAL A 169 8.05 10.63 -11.70
C VAL A 169 7.13 10.96 -10.53
N GLY A 170 7.23 12.17 -9.96
CA GLY A 170 6.43 12.51 -8.78
C GLY A 170 6.71 13.92 -8.29
N GLU A 171 6.21 14.20 -7.11
CA GLU A 171 6.34 15.49 -6.45
C GLU A 171 6.21 15.38 -4.94
N ILE A 172 6.69 16.41 -4.24
CA ILE A 172 6.44 16.65 -2.83
C ILE A 172 5.62 17.92 -2.71
N ARG A 173 4.47 17.84 -2.05
CA ARG A 173 3.60 18.98 -1.80
C ARG A 173 3.34 19.15 -0.31
N LYS A 174 3.22 20.39 0.14
CA LYS A 174 2.68 20.70 1.46
C LYS A 174 1.17 20.55 1.43
N THR A 175 0.61 19.88 2.43
CA THR A 175 -0.82 19.69 2.62
C THR A 175 -1.42 20.81 3.49
N GLU A 176 -2.74 20.91 3.55
CA GLU A 176 -3.44 21.97 4.30
C GLU A 176 -3.20 21.88 5.81
N ASP A 177 -3.03 20.69 6.35
CA ASP A 177 -2.71 20.44 7.76
C ASP A 177 -1.25 20.74 8.13
N GLY A 178 -0.44 21.17 7.13
CA GLY A 178 0.96 21.53 7.31
C GLY A 178 1.94 20.38 7.16
N SER A 179 1.46 19.14 7.01
CA SER A 179 2.29 17.99 6.65
C SER A 179 2.73 18.06 5.18
N TYR A 180 3.47 17.07 4.73
CA TYR A 180 3.91 16.96 3.34
C TYR A 180 3.51 15.62 2.77
N GLN A 181 3.13 15.61 1.49
CA GLN A 181 2.81 14.40 0.76
C GLN A 181 3.80 14.21 -0.39
N VAL A 182 4.44 13.04 -0.41
CA VAL A 182 5.25 12.57 -1.54
C VAL A 182 4.38 11.69 -2.40
N SER A 183 4.22 12.03 -3.67
CA SER A 183 3.47 11.23 -4.64
C SER A 183 4.40 10.80 -5.77
N ILE A 184 4.49 9.50 -6.04
CA ILE A 184 5.30 8.94 -7.12
C ILE A 184 4.43 8.05 -8.00
N ASP A 185 4.50 8.29 -9.31
CA ASP A 185 3.95 7.41 -10.33
C ASP A 185 5.07 7.01 -11.30
N TRP A 186 5.50 5.76 -11.23
CA TRP A 186 6.61 5.30 -12.07
C TRP A 186 6.24 5.03 -13.52
N LEU A 187 4.96 4.89 -13.82
CA LEU A 187 4.48 4.59 -15.15
C LEU A 187 3.85 5.80 -15.85
N GLY A 188 3.25 6.72 -15.06
CA GLY A 188 2.44 7.80 -15.62
C GLY A 188 1.30 7.23 -16.45
N GLU A 189 1.14 7.73 -17.68
CA GLU A 189 0.14 7.25 -18.65
C GLU A 189 0.58 5.97 -19.38
N ASN A 190 1.83 5.50 -19.17
CA ASN A 190 2.37 4.36 -19.87
C ASN A 190 2.13 3.06 -19.11
N LYS A 191 1.76 2.00 -19.83
CA LYS A 191 1.81 0.64 -19.26
C LYS A 191 3.24 0.12 -19.29
N GLY A 192 3.55 -0.76 -18.34
CA GLY A 192 4.82 -1.49 -18.34
C GLY A 192 4.95 -2.36 -19.59
N ARG A 193 6.18 -2.74 -19.94
CA ARG A 193 6.40 -3.65 -21.07
C ARG A 193 5.86 -5.04 -20.76
N PRO A 194 5.05 -5.65 -21.64
CA PRO A 194 4.60 -7.03 -21.46
C PRO A 194 5.79 -7.98 -21.30
N ARG A 195 5.66 -8.92 -20.38
CA ARG A 195 6.65 -10.00 -20.18
C ARG A 195 5.94 -11.33 -20.30
N THR A 196 6.35 -12.14 -21.26
CA THR A 196 5.81 -13.48 -21.47
C THR A 196 6.78 -14.53 -20.95
N LEU A 197 6.29 -15.40 -20.07
CA LEU A 197 7.03 -16.53 -19.54
C LEU A 197 6.10 -17.74 -19.40
N PHE A 198 6.50 -18.89 -19.93
CA PHE A 198 5.71 -20.14 -19.93
C PHE A 198 4.27 -19.97 -20.43
N GLY A 199 4.07 -19.20 -21.49
CA GLY A 199 2.75 -18.94 -22.09
C GLY A 199 1.88 -17.96 -21.32
N ARG A 200 2.41 -17.32 -20.26
CA ARG A 200 1.75 -16.25 -19.51
C ARG A 200 2.36 -14.92 -19.87
N THR A 201 1.53 -13.96 -20.21
CA THR A 201 1.91 -12.57 -20.44
C THR A 201 1.44 -11.73 -19.27
N ASN A 202 2.37 -11.05 -18.61
CA ASN A 202 2.10 -10.13 -17.50
C ASN A 202 2.49 -8.71 -17.93
N THR A 203 1.64 -7.74 -17.63
CA THR A 203 1.89 -6.32 -17.89
C THR A 203 1.60 -5.53 -16.63
N ILE A 204 2.57 -4.76 -16.14
CA ILE A 204 2.35 -3.84 -15.02
C ILE A 204 1.56 -2.65 -15.56
N THR A 205 0.37 -2.39 -15.01
CA THR A 205 -0.53 -1.31 -15.43
C THR A 205 -0.48 -0.11 -14.49
N ILE A 206 -0.21 -0.35 -13.20
CA ILE A 206 -0.14 0.68 -12.18
C ILE A 206 1.08 0.42 -11.30
N LYS A 207 1.83 1.48 -11.00
CA LYS A 207 2.89 1.45 -9.99
C LYS A 207 3.02 2.82 -9.36
N ARG A 208 2.35 3.02 -8.23
CA ARG A 208 2.26 4.31 -7.55
C ARG A 208 2.56 4.19 -6.07
N LEU A 209 2.97 5.31 -5.49
CA LEU A 209 3.19 5.46 -4.07
C LEU A 209 2.79 6.85 -3.62
N ILE A 210 2.17 6.90 -2.45
CA ILE A 210 1.88 8.13 -1.71
C ILE A 210 2.43 7.95 -0.29
N GLN A 211 3.21 8.92 0.19
CA GLN A 211 3.72 8.91 1.57
C GLN A 211 3.41 10.25 2.23
N THR A 212 3.02 10.21 3.50
CA THR A 212 2.81 11.40 4.32
C THR A 212 4.00 11.58 5.26
N LEU A 213 4.55 12.77 5.26
CA LEU A 213 5.68 13.18 6.10
C LEU A 213 5.22 14.27 7.06
N PRO A 214 5.64 14.26 8.34
CA PRO A 214 5.30 15.32 9.29
C PRO A 214 6.00 16.64 8.94
N SER A 215 7.16 16.57 8.31
CA SER A 215 7.96 17.72 7.87
C SER A 215 8.80 17.35 6.68
N TYR A 216 9.21 18.34 5.91
CA TYR A 216 10.19 18.22 4.84
C TYR A 216 11.00 19.53 4.71
N VAL A 217 12.29 19.40 4.63
CA VAL A 217 13.21 20.53 4.35
C VAL A 217 13.85 20.27 2.99
N PRO A 218 13.73 21.19 2.02
CA PRO A 218 14.38 21.07 0.72
C PRO A 218 15.88 20.86 0.87
N GLY A 219 16.42 19.85 0.17
CA GLY A 219 17.85 19.50 0.22
C GLY A 219 18.24 18.51 1.32
N GLU A 220 17.36 18.21 2.27
CA GLU A 220 17.60 17.14 3.23
C GLU A 220 17.29 15.76 2.64
N GLU A 221 18.08 14.76 3.05
CA GLU A 221 17.88 13.37 2.63
C GLU A 221 16.67 12.78 3.36
N LEU A 222 15.68 12.35 2.59
CA LEU A 222 14.51 11.64 3.14
C LEU A 222 14.89 10.24 3.59
N SER A 223 14.43 9.86 4.76
CA SER A 223 14.66 8.56 5.39
C SER A 223 13.34 7.78 5.54
N ALA A 224 13.42 6.47 5.57
CA ALA A 224 12.28 5.61 5.93
C ALA A 224 11.75 5.84 7.36
N ARG A 225 12.42 6.66 8.15
CA ARG A 225 11.99 7.07 9.51
C ARG A 225 11.06 8.27 9.51
N ASP A 226 10.98 8.97 8.35
CA ASP A 226 10.36 10.29 8.30
C ASP A 226 8.89 10.24 7.85
N PHE A 227 8.37 9.08 7.42
CA PHE A 227 6.98 9.00 7.02
C PHE A 227 6.05 8.53 8.16
N LEU A 228 4.83 9.07 8.17
CA LEU A 228 3.75 8.72 9.09
C LEU A 228 2.82 7.67 8.50
N SER A 229 2.57 7.77 7.22
CA SER A 229 1.75 6.80 6.48
C SER A 229 2.23 6.64 5.05
N MET A 230 1.86 5.51 4.46
CA MET A 230 2.18 5.21 3.08
C MET A 230 1.05 4.41 2.44
N ARG A 231 0.70 4.75 1.20
CA ARG A 231 -0.13 3.93 0.32
C ARG A 231 0.65 3.57 -0.92
N ALA A 232 0.74 2.29 -1.22
CA ALA A 232 1.29 1.79 -2.47
C ALA A 232 0.20 1.11 -3.30
N LEU A 233 0.19 1.38 -4.60
CA LEU A 233 -0.73 0.79 -5.57
C LEU A 233 0.07 0.09 -6.65
N THR A 234 -0.26 -1.18 -6.89
CA THR A 234 0.28 -1.95 -8.00
C THR A 234 -0.83 -2.60 -8.77
N GLY A 235 -0.86 -2.37 -10.09
CA GLY A 235 -1.77 -3.02 -11.03
C GLY A 235 -0.99 -3.95 -11.95
N LEU A 236 -1.58 -5.08 -12.27
CA LEU A 236 -1.00 -6.10 -13.15
C LEU A 236 -2.11 -6.72 -13.98
N THR A 237 -2.00 -6.70 -15.31
CA THR A 237 -2.80 -7.61 -16.13
C THR A 237 -2.03 -8.90 -16.36
N THR A 238 -2.74 -10.02 -16.36
CA THR A 238 -2.19 -11.35 -16.64
C THR A 238 -3.07 -12.09 -17.62
N LYS A 239 -2.46 -12.68 -18.66
CA LYS A 239 -3.13 -13.49 -19.66
C LYS A 239 -2.35 -14.78 -19.88
N TYR A 240 -3.00 -15.92 -19.84
CA TYR A 240 -2.40 -17.22 -20.09
C TYR A 240 -2.90 -17.80 -21.41
N LYS A 241 -1.99 -17.94 -22.40
CA LYS A 241 -2.32 -18.41 -23.75
C LYS A 241 -3.52 -17.65 -24.35
N ASP A 242 -4.56 -18.38 -24.75
CA ASP A 242 -5.79 -17.82 -25.33
C ASP A 242 -6.89 -17.57 -24.27
N GLY A 243 -6.54 -17.74 -22.97
CA GLY A 243 -7.47 -17.47 -21.87
C GLY A 243 -7.81 -16.00 -21.71
N PRO A 244 -8.78 -15.67 -20.85
CA PRO A 244 -9.13 -14.30 -20.55
C PRO A 244 -7.97 -13.56 -19.91
N GLU A 245 -7.87 -12.26 -20.17
CA GLU A 245 -7.02 -11.36 -19.41
C GLU A 245 -7.69 -11.07 -18.06
N LYS A 246 -6.90 -11.14 -16.98
CA LYS A 246 -7.33 -10.80 -15.63
C LYS A 246 -6.55 -9.60 -15.15
N GLU A 247 -7.23 -8.66 -14.51
CA GLU A 247 -6.60 -7.54 -13.85
C GLU A 247 -6.47 -7.79 -12.35
N LEU A 248 -5.27 -7.58 -11.82
CA LEU A 248 -4.98 -7.60 -10.39
C LEU A 248 -4.61 -6.21 -9.94
N VAL A 249 -5.28 -5.72 -8.92
CA VAL A 249 -4.91 -4.49 -8.23
C VAL A 249 -4.61 -4.81 -6.77
N ASN A 250 -3.43 -4.41 -6.30
CA ASN A 250 -3.06 -4.46 -4.90
C ASN A 250 -2.93 -3.04 -4.37
N ILE A 251 -3.60 -2.78 -3.27
CA ILE A 251 -3.48 -1.55 -2.49
C ILE A 251 -2.90 -1.94 -1.15
N SER A 252 -1.88 -1.23 -0.71
CA SER A 252 -1.22 -1.49 0.56
C SER A 252 -1.06 -0.20 1.33
N ASP A 253 -1.58 -0.17 2.55
CA ASP A 253 -1.50 0.95 3.46
C ASP A 253 -0.60 0.60 4.63
N ILE A 254 0.29 1.52 5.01
CA ILE A 254 1.06 1.47 6.26
C ILE A 254 0.72 2.70 7.09
N TYR A 255 0.49 2.48 8.36
CA TYR A 255 0.33 3.53 9.37
C TYR A 255 1.36 3.30 10.46
N VAL A 256 2.28 4.24 10.65
CA VAL A 256 3.30 4.15 11.69
C VAL A 256 2.65 4.35 13.05
N LEU A 257 2.89 3.44 13.98
CA LEU A 257 2.35 3.46 15.34
C LEU A 257 3.40 3.95 16.35
N SER A 258 4.65 3.49 16.20
CA SER A 258 5.73 3.91 17.07
C SER A 258 7.10 3.82 16.42
N LEU A 259 8.03 4.63 16.92
CA LEU A 259 9.44 4.61 16.56
C LEU A 259 10.30 4.54 17.82
N ARG A 260 11.31 3.67 17.80
CA ARG A 260 12.32 3.62 18.88
C ARG A 260 13.70 3.23 18.36
N SER A 261 14.73 3.70 19.05
CA SER A 261 16.10 3.35 18.74
C SER A 261 16.48 2.00 19.33
N LEU A 262 17.24 1.21 18.56
CA LEU A 262 17.76 -0.09 19.00
C LEU A 262 19.24 -0.24 18.68
N SER A 263 19.94 -0.93 19.58
CA SER A 263 21.30 -1.42 19.36
C SER A 263 21.32 -2.69 18.48
N LYS A 264 22.49 -3.04 17.94
CA LYS A 264 22.67 -4.31 17.21
C LYS A 264 22.38 -5.54 18.09
N SER A 265 22.71 -5.48 19.37
CA SER A 265 22.49 -6.58 20.32
C SER A 265 21.00 -6.82 20.57
N GLU A 266 20.22 -5.75 20.74
CA GLU A 266 18.77 -5.84 20.91
C GLU A 266 18.09 -6.44 19.68
N VAL A 267 18.43 -5.96 18.46
CA VAL A 267 17.87 -6.53 17.23
C VAL A 267 18.25 -8.00 17.07
N LYS A 268 19.50 -8.39 17.42
CA LYS A 268 19.93 -9.80 17.37
C LYS A 268 19.14 -10.66 18.37
N ALA A 269 18.83 -10.15 19.55
CA ALA A 269 18.04 -10.86 20.55
C ALA A 269 16.59 -11.08 20.11
N LEU A 270 16.00 -10.14 19.38
CA LEU A 270 14.64 -10.22 18.83
C LEU A 270 14.51 -11.24 17.68
N LYS A 271 15.62 -11.71 17.10
CA LYS A 271 15.67 -12.69 16.00
C LYS A 271 14.70 -12.37 14.85
N PRO A 272 14.71 -11.13 14.31
CA PRO A 272 13.78 -10.77 13.24
C PRO A 272 14.04 -11.58 11.98
N SER A 273 12.98 -11.84 11.21
CA SER A 273 13.09 -12.46 9.91
C SER A 273 13.62 -11.47 8.87
N GLY A 274 14.38 -11.98 7.90
CA GLY A 274 14.75 -11.25 6.67
C GLY A 274 13.95 -11.70 5.45
N ASP A 275 13.11 -12.72 5.61
CA ASP A 275 12.34 -13.35 4.54
C ASP A 275 10.84 -13.29 4.83
N PHE A 276 10.08 -12.68 3.90
CA PHE A 276 8.62 -12.57 3.96
C PHE A 276 7.89 -13.78 3.38
N GLY A 277 8.60 -14.77 2.85
CA GLY A 277 8.03 -15.91 2.16
C GLY A 277 7.17 -16.86 3.02
N ASN A 278 7.31 -16.80 4.35
CA ASN A 278 6.63 -17.70 5.28
C ASN A 278 5.58 -17.00 6.18
N VAL A 279 5.06 -15.86 5.76
CA VAL A 279 4.10 -15.07 6.53
C VAL A 279 2.77 -15.82 6.76
N GLU A 280 2.45 -16.76 5.91
CA GLU A 280 1.17 -17.48 5.89
C GLU A 280 0.89 -18.34 7.15
N HIS A 281 1.91 -18.65 7.92
CA HIS A 281 1.77 -19.50 9.12
C HIS A 281 1.68 -18.72 10.44
N SER A 282 1.55 -17.40 10.38
CA SER A 282 1.58 -16.53 11.57
C SER A 282 0.22 -15.87 11.84
N VAL A 283 -0.88 -16.46 11.42
CA VAL A 283 -2.20 -15.90 11.69
C VAL A 283 -2.50 -15.97 13.19
N SER A 284 -2.68 -14.82 13.80
CA SER A 284 -3.02 -14.71 15.24
C SER A 284 -4.22 -13.75 15.43
N PRO A 285 -5.44 -14.16 15.00
CA PRO A 285 -6.60 -13.29 14.99
C PRO A 285 -7.07 -12.89 16.40
N LYS A 286 -6.71 -13.66 17.42
CA LYS A 286 -7.11 -13.45 18.82
C LYS A 286 -6.06 -12.69 19.64
N SER A 287 -5.03 -12.11 19.01
CA SER A 287 -4.02 -11.34 19.71
C SER A 287 -4.62 -10.09 20.37
N ASP A 288 -4.24 -9.81 21.59
CA ASP A 288 -4.60 -8.59 22.33
C ASP A 288 -4.05 -7.30 21.69
N VAL A 289 -3.12 -7.45 20.76
CA VAL A 289 -2.60 -6.34 19.94
C VAL A 289 -3.73 -5.56 19.26
N TRP A 290 -4.76 -6.26 18.78
CA TRP A 290 -5.89 -5.63 18.09
C TRP A 290 -6.74 -4.72 18.99
N SER A 291 -6.84 -5.04 20.28
CA SER A 291 -7.57 -4.21 21.25
C SER A 291 -6.83 -2.92 21.63
N ARG A 292 -5.55 -2.83 21.32
CA ARG A 292 -4.69 -1.68 21.60
C ARG A 292 -4.48 -0.77 20.41
N MET A 293 -5.12 -1.07 19.27
CA MET A 293 -5.01 -0.22 18.09
C MET A 293 -5.61 1.16 18.36
N PRO A 294 -4.96 2.24 17.87
CA PRO A 294 -5.51 3.58 17.98
C PRO A 294 -6.90 3.66 17.32
N SER A 295 -7.84 4.32 17.99
CA SER A 295 -9.22 4.46 17.51
C SER A 295 -9.36 5.42 16.34
N ASN A 296 -8.35 6.25 16.10
CA ASN A 296 -8.28 7.23 15.01
C ASN A 296 -7.59 6.71 13.74
N LEU A 297 -7.33 5.40 13.66
CA LEU A 297 -6.88 4.80 12.40
C LEU A 297 -7.97 4.94 11.33
N PRO A 298 -7.59 5.20 10.07
CA PRO A 298 -8.54 5.22 8.97
C PRO A 298 -9.38 3.94 8.94
N PRO A 299 -10.70 4.03 8.68
CA PRO A 299 -11.57 2.86 8.60
C PRO A 299 -11.12 1.92 7.47
N ILE A 300 -11.52 0.67 7.57
CA ILE A 300 -11.40 -0.28 6.45
C ILE A 300 -12.39 0.18 5.37
N PRO A 301 -12.03 0.18 4.08
CA PRO A 301 -12.96 0.51 3.01
C PRO A 301 -14.28 -0.25 3.14
N GLU A 302 -15.39 0.43 2.95
CA GLU A 302 -16.73 -0.13 3.18
C GLU A 302 -16.95 -1.43 2.42
N VAL A 303 -16.49 -1.49 1.19
CA VAL A 303 -16.56 -2.67 0.32
C VAL A 303 -15.84 -3.89 0.91
N ILE A 304 -14.68 -3.67 1.51
CA ILE A 304 -13.93 -4.74 2.19
C ILE A 304 -14.69 -5.14 3.46
N SER A 305 -15.11 -4.18 4.28
CA SER A 305 -15.83 -4.46 5.52
C SER A 305 -17.16 -5.19 5.26
N ALA A 306 -17.86 -4.84 4.19
CA ALA A 306 -19.10 -5.51 3.77
C ALA A 306 -18.88 -6.93 3.26
N SER A 307 -17.69 -7.26 2.77
CA SER A 307 -17.31 -8.59 2.27
C SER A 307 -16.79 -9.52 3.37
N LEU A 308 -16.34 -8.97 4.51
CA LEU A 308 -15.84 -9.78 5.63
C LEU A 308 -16.92 -10.70 6.21
N GLY A 309 -16.58 -11.97 6.38
CA GLY A 309 -17.48 -13.01 6.86
C GLY A 309 -18.48 -13.52 5.81
N LYS A 310 -18.48 -12.96 4.61
CA LYS A 310 -19.28 -13.39 3.46
C LYS A 310 -18.39 -14.06 2.40
N SER A 311 -17.98 -13.30 1.38
CA SER A 311 -17.03 -13.75 0.36
C SER A 311 -15.60 -13.81 0.90
N LEU A 312 -15.17 -12.80 1.68
CA LEU A 312 -13.88 -12.81 2.34
C LEU A 312 -13.96 -13.55 3.68
N ARG A 313 -13.51 -14.80 3.70
CA ARG A 313 -13.46 -15.65 4.90
C ARG A 313 -12.07 -15.62 5.53
N MET A 314 -12.03 -15.68 6.87
CA MET A 314 -10.77 -15.73 7.60
C MET A 314 -10.00 -16.98 7.19
N MET A 315 -8.72 -16.80 6.93
CA MET A 315 -7.78 -17.89 6.68
C MET A 315 -7.32 -18.46 8.02
N ASP A 316 -7.22 -19.79 8.11
CA ASP A 316 -6.73 -20.53 9.28
C ASP A 316 -5.20 -20.53 9.36
#